data_439e00bdea79bdfcc1b91f0c00ee74ac
#
_entry.id   439e00bdea79bdfcc1b91f0c00ee74ac
#
_cell.length_a   1.000
_cell.length_b   1.000
_cell.length_c   1.000
_cell.angle_alpha   90.00
_cell.angle_beta   90.00
_cell.angle_gamma   90.00
#
_symmetry.space_group_name_H-M   'P 1'
#
loop_
_entity.id
_entity.type
_entity.pdbx_description
1 polymer ?
#
loop_
_entity_poly.entity_id
_entity_poly.type
_entity_poly.pdbx_seq_one_letter_code
_entity_poly.pdbx_strand_id
1 'polypeptide(L)'
;MRQNFLIRLFCLCLFPVFTMAQNMDNFRQPYPLGTKLPEASAKNFIGQAYIAPITVNRELNVPMSNVTFEPRCRNNWHYHKGGQILVASAGIGYYQEKGKPARRLYPGDIVEIAPDVIHWHGAAPDSWFAHVAVSCNPQTNEAVWLSPVGEKEYQEATSQAENVYAEANRVLEAREQAIVSIAAYTGKGDLAHLRQALVKGLESGMTVNEVNEVLIHAYAYCGFPRSL
;
A
#
# COMPACT_ATOMS: atom_id res chain seq x y z
N MET A 1 -38.88 12.68 47.92
CA MET A 1 -37.89 11.94 47.16
C MET A 1 -38.00 12.31 45.67
N ARG A 2 -37.13 13.17 45.19
CA ARG A 2 -37.03 13.54 43.77
C ARG A 2 -35.72 12.96 43.23
N GLN A 3 -35.81 11.96 42.33
CA GLN A 3 -34.68 11.42 41.60
C GLN A 3 -34.39 12.34 40.41
N ASN A 4 -33.19 12.96 40.43
CA ASN A 4 -32.70 13.71 39.30
C ASN A 4 -32.01 12.75 38.32
N PHE A 5 -32.60 12.54 37.15
CA PHE A 5 -32.01 11.79 36.03
C PHE A 5 -31.08 12.72 35.27
N LEU A 6 -29.76 12.57 35.46
CA LEU A 6 -28.74 13.27 34.68
C LEU A 6 -28.52 12.54 33.34
N ILE A 7 -29.13 13.07 32.29
CA ILE A 7 -28.86 12.65 30.90
C ILE A 7 -27.48 13.23 30.53
N ARG A 8 -26.47 12.39 30.48
CA ARG A 8 -25.17 12.75 29.86
C ARG A 8 -25.33 12.70 28.34
N LEU A 9 -25.43 13.87 27.74
CA LEU A 9 -25.39 14.05 26.31
C LEU A 9 -23.93 13.82 25.82
N PHE A 10 -23.65 12.66 25.24
CA PHE A 10 -22.39 12.38 24.56
C PHE A 10 -22.44 13.10 23.20
N CYS A 11 -21.84 14.29 23.16
CA CYS A 11 -21.63 15.01 21.90
C CYS A 11 -20.51 14.31 21.13
N LEU A 12 -20.88 13.41 20.20
CA LEU A 12 -19.96 12.81 19.25
C LEU A 12 -19.59 13.90 18.23
N CYS A 13 -18.49 14.62 18.46
CA CYS A 13 -17.92 15.51 17.45
C CYS A 13 -17.36 14.65 16.31
N LEU A 14 -18.21 14.35 15.33
CA LEU A 14 -17.77 13.91 14.00
C LEU A 14 -17.03 15.09 13.35
N PHE A 15 -15.73 15.14 13.54
CA PHE A 15 -14.89 15.96 12.68
C PHE A 15 -14.88 15.30 11.29
N PRO A 16 -15.39 15.97 10.25
CA PRO A 16 -15.18 15.46 8.90
C PRO A 16 -13.67 15.54 8.63
N VAL A 17 -13.03 14.39 8.51
CA VAL A 17 -11.70 14.31 7.94
C VAL A 17 -11.86 14.68 6.46
N PHE A 18 -11.71 15.96 6.14
CA PHE A 18 -11.53 16.39 4.75
C PHE A 18 -10.13 15.91 4.33
N THR A 19 -10.05 14.71 3.77
CA THR A 19 -8.91 14.34 2.95
C THR A 19 -8.96 15.23 1.71
N MET A 20 -8.09 16.24 1.67
CA MET A 20 -7.93 17.05 0.46
C MET A 20 -7.32 16.16 -0.62
N ALA A 21 -8.12 15.82 -1.63
CA ALA A 21 -7.61 15.13 -2.82
C ALA A 21 -6.42 15.92 -3.37
N GLN A 22 -5.34 15.21 -3.72
CA GLN A 22 -4.14 15.84 -4.25
C GLN A 22 -4.49 16.64 -5.51
N ASN A 23 -4.22 17.96 -5.50
CA ASN A 23 -4.42 18.80 -6.67
C ASN A 23 -3.40 18.43 -7.76
N MET A 24 -3.83 18.44 -9.03
CA MET A 24 -2.98 18.23 -10.21
C MET A 24 -1.73 19.12 -10.21
N ASP A 25 -1.84 20.35 -9.72
CA ASP A 25 -0.72 21.30 -9.69
C ASP A 25 0.48 20.83 -8.89
N ASN A 26 0.26 19.96 -7.90
CA ASN A 26 1.28 19.37 -7.04
C ASN A 26 1.67 17.93 -7.44
N PHE A 27 0.96 17.33 -8.39
CA PHE A 27 1.29 16.00 -8.86
C PHE A 27 2.46 16.04 -9.85
N ARG A 28 3.52 15.31 -9.56
CA ARG A 28 4.70 15.19 -10.42
C ARG A 28 4.88 13.74 -10.83
N GLN A 29 5.09 13.53 -12.11
CA GLN A 29 5.34 12.21 -12.70
C GLN A 29 6.50 12.30 -13.72
N PRO A 30 7.29 11.22 -13.91
CA PRO A 30 8.45 11.23 -14.79
C PRO A 30 8.10 11.19 -16.29
N TYR A 31 6.88 10.77 -16.62
CA TYR A 31 6.41 10.63 -18.00
C TYR A 31 5.28 11.64 -18.32
N PRO A 32 5.06 11.97 -19.61
CA PRO A 32 3.98 12.86 -19.99
C PRO A 32 2.61 12.36 -19.51
N LEU A 33 1.72 13.29 -19.14
CA LEU A 33 0.34 12.97 -18.82
C LEU A 33 -0.39 12.35 -20.02
N GLY A 34 -0.13 12.88 -21.20
CA GLY A 34 -0.79 12.46 -22.43
C GLY A 34 -2.19 13.07 -22.60
N THR A 35 -3.06 12.34 -23.25
CA THR A 35 -4.44 12.74 -23.52
C THR A 35 -5.42 11.95 -22.69
N LYS A 36 -6.61 12.50 -22.48
CA LYS A 36 -7.73 11.74 -21.91
C LYS A 36 -7.95 10.45 -22.71
N LEU A 37 -8.31 9.39 -22.02
CA LEU A 37 -8.65 8.14 -22.71
C LEU A 37 -9.74 8.39 -23.76
N PRO A 38 -9.59 7.82 -24.97
CA PRO A 38 -10.65 7.84 -25.98
C PRO A 38 -11.94 7.25 -25.41
N GLU A 39 -13.08 7.76 -25.85
CA GLU A 39 -14.41 7.33 -25.39
C GLU A 39 -14.59 5.80 -25.44
N ALA A 40 -14.11 5.17 -26.51
CA ALA A 40 -14.16 3.72 -26.66
C ALA A 40 -13.44 2.94 -25.52
N SER A 41 -12.39 3.53 -24.95
CA SER A 41 -11.65 2.95 -23.82
C SER A 41 -12.18 3.45 -22.47
N ALA A 42 -12.61 4.72 -22.41
CA ALA A 42 -13.07 5.36 -21.18
C ALA A 42 -14.25 4.63 -20.51
N LYS A 43 -15.12 3.98 -21.29
CA LYS A 43 -16.22 3.13 -20.78
C LYS A 43 -15.77 2.00 -19.85
N ASN A 44 -14.50 1.63 -19.90
CA ASN A 44 -13.92 0.59 -19.07
C ASN A 44 -13.29 1.15 -17.78
N PHE A 45 -13.54 2.43 -17.47
CA PHE A 45 -13.02 3.11 -16.30
C PHE A 45 -14.14 3.82 -15.54
N ILE A 46 -14.01 3.91 -14.25
CA ILE A 46 -14.82 4.79 -13.41
C ILE A 46 -13.91 5.96 -13.01
N GLY A 47 -14.30 7.19 -13.36
CA GLY A 47 -13.48 8.38 -13.23
C GLY A 47 -12.66 8.69 -14.47
N GLN A 48 -11.72 9.63 -14.36
CA GLN A 48 -10.91 10.12 -15.48
C GLN A 48 -9.51 9.54 -15.45
N ALA A 49 -9.09 8.98 -16.58
CA ALA A 49 -7.70 8.57 -16.80
C ALA A 49 -7.13 9.19 -18.08
N TYR A 50 -5.81 9.21 -18.15
CA TYR A 50 -5.02 9.76 -19.26
C TYR A 50 -4.04 8.71 -19.74
N ILE A 51 -3.63 8.79 -21.01
CA ILE A 51 -2.67 7.87 -21.61
C ILE A 51 -1.65 8.63 -22.46
N ALA A 52 -0.39 8.26 -22.32
CA ALA A 52 0.70 8.69 -23.17
C ALA A 52 1.51 7.47 -23.64
N PRO A 53 1.64 7.23 -24.96
CA PRO A 53 2.55 6.20 -25.44
C PRO A 53 3.99 6.51 -25.01
N ILE A 54 4.71 5.51 -24.52
CA ILE A 54 6.14 5.57 -24.24
C ILE A 54 6.92 4.98 -25.41
N THR A 55 6.53 3.80 -25.87
CA THR A 55 7.12 3.17 -27.04
C THR A 55 6.36 3.62 -28.30
N VAL A 56 7.06 4.32 -29.19
CA VAL A 56 6.50 4.77 -30.47
C VAL A 56 7.07 3.98 -31.66
N ASN A 57 8.26 3.38 -31.52
CA ASN A 57 8.84 2.52 -32.54
C ASN A 57 8.18 1.13 -32.51
N ARG A 58 7.36 0.85 -33.51
CA ARG A 58 6.59 -0.41 -33.62
C ARG A 58 7.48 -1.62 -33.91
N GLU A 59 8.68 -1.43 -34.45
CA GLU A 59 9.62 -2.51 -34.74
C GLU A 59 10.14 -3.19 -33.46
N LEU A 60 10.16 -2.44 -32.32
CA LEU A 60 10.56 -3.01 -31.03
C LEU A 60 9.54 -4.02 -30.50
N ASN A 61 8.29 -3.94 -30.98
CA ASN A 61 7.21 -4.84 -30.58
C ASN A 61 7.01 -4.97 -29.05
N VAL A 62 7.20 -3.88 -28.32
CA VAL A 62 7.01 -3.76 -26.88
C VAL A 62 6.08 -2.57 -26.61
N PRO A 63 4.76 -2.76 -26.68
CA PRO A 63 3.82 -1.68 -26.40
C PRO A 63 3.92 -1.26 -24.94
N MET A 64 4.25 0.02 -24.73
CA MET A 64 4.35 0.63 -23.40
C MET A 64 3.62 1.97 -23.39
N SER A 65 2.86 2.23 -22.35
CA SER A 65 2.19 3.51 -22.16
C SER A 65 2.25 3.94 -20.70
N ASN A 66 2.39 5.25 -20.47
CA ASN A 66 2.09 5.82 -19.16
C ASN A 66 0.59 5.99 -19.05
N VAL A 67 -0.01 5.44 -18.02
CA VAL A 67 -1.43 5.61 -17.68
C VAL A 67 -1.52 6.36 -16.37
N THR A 68 -2.26 7.48 -16.38
CA THR A 68 -2.43 8.34 -15.20
C THR A 68 -3.89 8.40 -14.81
N PHE A 69 -4.18 8.14 -13.56
CA PHE A 69 -5.53 8.14 -12.98
C PHE A 69 -5.71 9.35 -12.06
N GLU A 70 -6.84 10.03 -12.20
CA GLU A 70 -7.28 10.99 -11.18
C GLU A 70 -7.63 10.27 -9.87
N PRO A 71 -7.67 10.99 -8.72
CA PRO A 71 -8.13 10.40 -7.46
C PRO A 71 -9.45 9.65 -7.63
N ARG A 72 -9.56 8.46 -7.04
CA ARG A 72 -10.70 7.52 -7.13
C ARG A 72 -10.91 6.87 -8.48
N CYS A 73 -10.19 7.26 -9.53
CA CYS A 73 -10.30 6.62 -10.84
C CYS A 73 -9.74 5.21 -10.79
N ARG A 74 -10.46 4.27 -11.39
CA ARG A 74 -10.08 2.86 -11.49
C ARG A 74 -10.63 2.25 -12.77
N ASN A 75 -9.95 1.23 -13.28
CA ASN A 75 -10.48 0.45 -14.38
C ASN A 75 -11.45 -0.64 -13.89
N ASN A 76 -12.21 -1.20 -14.83
CA ASN A 76 -13.05 -2.35 -14.60
C ASN A 76 -12.19 -3.59 -14.32
N TRP A 77 -12.77 -4.63 -13.74
CA TRP A 77 -12.19 -5.95 -13.76
C TRP A 77 -11.86 -6.34 -15.21
N HIS A 78 -10.68 -6.85 -15.42
CA HIS A 78 -10.21 -7.28 -16.73
C HIS A 78 -9.07 -8.28 -16.61
N TYR A 79 -8.70 -8.88 -17.72
CA TYR A 79 -7.49 -9.69 -17.83
C TYR A 79 -6.83 -9.48 -19.19
N HIS A 80 -5.57 -9.86 -19.29
CA HIS A 80 -4.77 -9.80 -20.50
C HIS A 80 -4.37 -11.20 -20.91
N LYS A 81 -4.68 -11.62 -22.16
CA LYS A 81 -4.31 -12.94 -22.68
C LYS A 81 -2.79 -13.15 -22.74
N GLY A 82 -2.03 -12.10 -22.94
CA GLY A 82 -0.57 -12.15 -22.99
C GLY A 82 0.12 -11.79 -21.68
N GLY A 83 -0.63 -11.36 -20.66
CA GLY A 83 -0.11 -10.81 -19.43
C GLY A 83 0.28 -9.32 -19.53
N GLN A 84 0.61 -8.72 -18.41
CA GLN A 84 0.95 -7.30 -18.29
C GLN A 84 1.95 -7.07 -17.17
N ILE A 85 2.83 -6.07 -17.32
CA ILE A 85 3.65 -5.57 -16.22
C ILE A 85 3.25 -4.12 -15.95
N LEU A 86 3.03 -3.79 -14.68
CA LEU A 86 2.83 -2.42 -14.22
C LEU A 86 4.05 -1.97 -13.45
N VAL A 87 4.58 -0.79 -13.77
CA VAL A 87 5.63 -0.12 -13.01
C VAL A 87 5.05 1.18 -12.47
N ALA A 88 4.75 1.24 -11.18
CA ALA A 88 4.24 2.45 -10.54
C ALA A 88 5.28 3.56 -10.63
N SER A 89 4.90 4.73 -11.12
CA SER A 89 5.83 5.82 -11.42
C SER A 89 5.56 7.09 -10.62
N ALA A 90 4.33 7.32 -10.15
CA ALA A 90 4.01 8.50 -9.34
C ALA A 90 2.69 8.31 -8.57
N GLY A 91 2.58 9.00 -7.45
CA GLY A 91 1.37 8.99 -6.60
C GLY A 91 1.13 7.68 -5.89
N ILE A 92 -0.14 7.44 -5.53
CA ILE A 92 -0.55 6.24 -4.78
C ILE A 92 -1.67 5.55 -5.52
N GLY A 93 -1.52 4.26 -5.75
CA GLY A 93 -2.52 3.43 -6.41
C GLY A 93 -2.80 2.13 -5.70
N TYR A 94 -3.69 1.36 -6.28
CA TYR A 94 -4.05 0.03 -5.83
C TYR A 94 -4.09 -0.93 -7.00
N TYR A 95 -3.78 -2.18 -6.69
CA TYR A 95 -3.92 -3.33 -7.57
C TYR A 95 -4.60 -4.46 -6.80
N GLN A 96 -5.51 -5.17 -7.43
CA GLN A 96 -6.15 -6.33 -6.83
C GLN A 96 -6.40 -7.42 -7.88
N GLU A 97 -6.01 -8.64 -7.56
CA GLU A 97 -6.46 -9.84 -8.26
C GLU A 97 -7.80 -10.31 -7.70
N LYS A 98 -8.64 -10.87 -8.55
CA LYS A 98 -9.95 -11.39 -8.13
C LYS A 98 -9.78 -12.47 -7.06
N GLY A 99 -10.48 -12.28 -5.93
CA GLY A 99 -10.42 -13.18 -4.79
C GLY A 99 -9.22 -13.02 -3.86
N LYS A 100 -8.32 -12.03 -4.11
CA LYS A 100 -7.21 -11.71 -3.23
C LYS A 100 -7.39 -10.33 -2.59
N PRO A 101 -6.71 -10.02 -1.47
CA PRO A 101 -6.65 -8.67 -0.91
C PRO A 101 -6.03 -7.68 -1.91
N ALA A 102 -6.49 -6.43 -1.86
CA ALA A 102 -5.85 -5.37 -2.63
C ALA A 102 -4.46 -5.03 -2.08
N ARG A 103 -3.55 -4.67 -2.98
CA ARG A 103 -2.21 -4.19 -2.66
C ARG A 103 -2.12 -2.70 -2.96
N ARG A 104 -1.64 -1.91 -2.02
CA ARG A 104 -1.28 -0.51 -2.22
C ARG A 104 0.02 -0.42 -3.01
N LEU A 105 0.10 0.53 -3.95
CA LEU A 105 1.24 0.73 -4.84
C LEU A 105 1.85 2.11 -4.66
N TYR A 106 3.16 2.16 -4.62
CA TYR A 106 3.99 3.36 -4.55
C TYR A 106 4.94 3.44 -5.73
N PRO A 107 5.48 4.62 -6.05
CA PRO A 107 6.50 4.77 -7.08
C PRO A 107 7.68 3.81 -6.86
N GLY A 108 8.01 3.04 -7.89
CA GLY A 108 9.02 1.98 -7.84
C GLY A 108 8.46 0.57 -7.66
N ASP A 109 7.21 0.42 -7.25
CA ASP A 109 6.57 -0.89 -7.17
C ASP A 109 6.34 -1.48 -8.56
N ILE A 110 6.56 -2.79 -8.67
CA ILE A 110 6.33 -3.58 -9.87
C ILE A 110 5.25 -4.62 -9.59
N VAL A 111 4.33 -4.77 -10.53
CA VAL A 111 3.32 -5.83 -10.53
C VAL A 111 3.46 -6.63 -11.82
N GLU A 112 3.80 -7.90 -11.68
CA GLU A 112 3.82 -8.86 -12.79
C GLU A 112 2.50 -9.60 -12.83
N ILE A 113 1.75 -9.42 -13.90
CA ILE A 113 0.41 -9.98 -14.07
C ILE A 113 0.49 -11.07 -15.14
N ALA A 114 0.36 -12.31 -14.70
CA ALA A 114 0.38 -13.46 -15.61
C ALA A 114 -0.82 -13.44 -16.59
N PRO A 115 -0.74 -14.14 -17.72
CA PRO A 115 -1.86 -14.30 -18.62
C PRO A 115 -3.13 -14.76 -17.89
N ASP A 116 -4.27 -14.21 -18.31
CA ASP A 116 -5.62 -14.53 -17.83
C ASP A 116 -5.92 -14.25 -16.35
N VAL A 117 -5.01 -13.60 -15.61
CA VAL A 117 -5.26 -13.17 -14.24
C VAL A 117 -6.26 -12.02 -14.25
N ILE A 118 -7.44 -12.24 -13.67
CA ILE A 118 -8.49 -11.22 -13.53
C ILE A 118 -8.07 -10.24 -12.43
N HIS A 119 -7.99 -8.95 -12.78
CA HIS A 119 -7.53 -7.90 -11.88
C HIS A 119 -8.16 -6.55 -12.19
N TRP A 120 -7.97 -5.61 -11.29
CA TRP A 120 -8.16 -4.18 -11.51
C TRP A 120 -7.02 -3.39 -10.86
N HIS A 121 -6.82 -2.16 -11.34
CA HIS A 121 -5.95 -1.18 -10.71
C HIS A 121 -6.51 0.24 -10.86
N GLY A 122 -6.05 1.16 -10.03
CA GLY A 122 -6.52 2.53 -10.03
C GLY A 122 -5.83 3.39 -8.98
N ALA A 123 -6.22 4.65 -8.92
CA ALA A 123 -5.72 5.64 -7.99
C ALA A 123 -6.31 5.46 -6.58
N ALA A 124 -5.61 5.97 -5.57
CA ALA A 124 -6.13 6.10 -4.21
C ALA A 124 -7.27 7.14 -4.13
N PRO A 125 -8.10 7.11 -3.06
CA PRO A 125 -9.21 8.05 -2.92
C PRO A 125 -8.79 9.52 -2.92
N ASP A 126 -7.60 9.82 -2.48
CA ASP A 126 -7.06 11.16 -2.24
C ASP A 126 -5.77 11.46 -3.00
N SER A 127 -5.29 10.55 -3.83
CA SER A 127 -4.06 10.72 -4.61
C SER A 127 -4.27 10.41 -6.08
N TRP A 128 -3.59 11.15 -6.94
CA TRP A 128 -3.32 10.74 -8.30
C TRP A 128 -2.44 9.48 -8.31
N PHE A 129 -2.50 8.72 -9.38
CA PHE A 129 -1.65 7.56 -9.58
C PHE A 129 -1.21 7.45 -11.03
N ALA A 130 0.07 7.23 -11.27
CA ALA A 130 0.60 6.95 -12.58
C ALA A 130 1.44 5.67 -12.56
N HIS A 131 1.34 4.92 -13.64
CA HIS A 131 2.16 3.74 -13.88
C HIS A 131 2.48 3.57 -15.35
N VAL A 132 3.59 2.90 -15.64
CA VAL A 132 3.88 2.37 -16.96
C VAL A 132 3.21 1.02 -17.10
N ALA A 133 2.38 0.86 -18.11
CA ALA A 133 1.79 -0.40 -18.51
C ALA A 133 2.58 -0.99 -19.69
N VAL A 134 3.14 -2.19 -19.50
CA VAL A 134 3.85 -2.95 -20.53
C VAL A 134 2.97 -4.13 -20.96
N SER A 135 2.61 -4.21 -22.22
CA SER A 135 1.88 -5.35 -22.77
C SER A 135 2.85 -6.48 -23.09
N CYS A 136 2.73 -7.61 -22.39
CA CYS A 136 3.53 -8.79 -22.65
C CYS A 136 2.94 -9.61 -23.82
N ASN A 137 3.75 -10.36 -24.54
CA ASN A 137 3.34 -11.19 -25.68
C ASN A 137 2.40 -10.45 -26.67
N PRO A 138 2.81 -9.30 -27.21
CA PRO A 138 1.90 -8.36 -27.88
C PRO A 138 1.23 -8.93 -29.15
N GLN A 139 1.76 -10.00 -29.72
CA GLN A 139 1.17 -10.67 -30.90
C GLN A 139 -0.15 -11.40 -30.56
N THR A 140 -0.29 -11.84 -29.32
CA THR A 140 -1.45 -12.62 -28.85
C THR A 140 -2.19 -11.92 -27.71
N ASN A 141 -1.67 -10.77 -27.24
CA ASN A 141 -2.26 -10.06 -26.12
C ASN A 141 -3.52 -9.31 -26.52
N GLU A 142 -4.55 -9.53 -25.73
CA GLU A 142 -5.83 -8.85 -25.82
C GLU A 142 -6.32 -8.55 -24.41
N ALA A 143 -6.78 -7.33 -24.18
CA ALA A 143 -7.43 -6.97 -22.93
C ALA A 143 -8.93 -7.34 -23.00
N VAL A 144 -9.36 -8.21 -22.14
CA VAL A 144 -10.77 -8.62 -22.03
C VAL A 144 -11.39 -7.95 -20.80
N TRP A 145 -12.36 -7.07 -21.07
CA TRP A 145 -13.03 -6.25 -20.07
C TRP A 145 -14.25 -6.96 -19.50
N LEU A 146 -14.38 -6.88 -18.16
CA LEU A 146 -15.46 -7.49 -17.39
C LEU A 146 -16.30 -6.42 -16.66
N SER A 147 -16.90 -6.77 -15.53
CA SER A 147 -17.75 -5.88 -14.75
C SER A 147 -16.97 -4.69 -14.16
N PRO A 148 -17.63 -3.54 -13.96
CA PRO A 148 -17.06 -2.42 -13.21
C PRO A 148 -16.73 -2.81 -11.78
N VAL A 149 -15.66 -2.21 -11.23
CA VAL A 149 -15.37 -2.22 -9.79
C VAL A 149 -16.26 -1.18 -9.13
N GLY A 150 -17.34 -1.64 -8.49
CA GLY A 150 -18.33 -0.79 -7.85
C GLY A 150 -17.74 0.06 -6.72
N GLU A 151 -18.46 1.11 -6.32
CA GLU A 151 -17.96 2.02 -5.28
C GLU A 151 -17.72 1.31 -3.94
N LYS A 152 -18.65 0.44 -3.53
CA LYS A 152 -18.52 -0.34 -2.30
C LYS A 152 -17.30 -1.27 -2.35
N GLU A 153 -17.13 -2.00 -3.46
CA GLU A 153 -16.01 -2.93 -3.67
C GLU A 153 -14.66 -2.19 -3.63
N TYR A 154 -14.59 -1.01 -4.28
CA TYR A 154 -13.41 -0.16 -4.26
C TYR A 154 -13.08 0.34 -2.85
N GLN A 155 -14.08 0.83 -2.09
CA GLN A 155 -13.88 1.32 -0.72
C GLN A 155 -13.42 0.21 0.21
N GLU A 156 -14.02 -0.98 0.13
CA GLU A 156 -13.62 -2.14 0.93
C GLU A 156 -12.17 -2.55 0.62
N ALA A 157 -11.81 -2.65 -0.65
CA ALA A 157 -10.48 -3.04 -1.09
C ALA A 157 -9.40 -2.03 -0.65
N THR A 158 -9.64 -0.73 -0.83
CA THR A 158 -8.70 0.33 -0.45
C THR A 158 -8.56 0.44 1.06
N SER A 159 -9.66 0.38 1.83
CA SER A 159 -9.61 0.42 3.30
C SER A 159 -8.88 -0.77 3.89
N GLN A 160 -9.06 -1.96 3.34
CA GLN A 160 -8.32 -3.15 3.75
C GLN A 160 -6.81 -3.00 3.53
N ALA A 161 -6.41 -2.53 2.34
CA ALA A 161 -5.01 -2.31 2.02
C ALA A 161 -4.37 -1.20 2.87
N GLU A 162 -5.13 -0.13 3.20
CA GLU A 162 -4.68 0.92 4.13
C GLU A 162 -4.43 0.36 5.54
N ASN A 163 -5.33 -0.46 6.06
CA ASN A 163 -5.17 -1.06 7.38
C ASN A 163 -3.92 -1.95 7.46
N VAL A 164 -3.68 -2.77 6.42
CA VAL A 164 -2.48 -3.61 6.33
C VAL A 164 -1.21 -2.74 6.26
N TYR A 165 -1.24 -1.66 5.46
CA TYR A 165 -0.13 -0.73 5.36
C TYR A 165 0.14 0.00 6.68
N ALA A 166 -0.91 0.50 7.34
CA ALA A 166 -0.80 1.19 8.63
C ALA A 166 -0.21 0.28 9.71
N GLU A 167 -0.65 -0.98 9.77
CA GLU A 167 -0.10 -1.97 10.72
C GLU A 167 1.37 -2.29 10.41
N ALA A 168 1.73 -2.49 9.14
CA ALA A 168 3.10 -2.77 8.72
C ALA A 168 4.07 -1.60 9.00
N ASN A 169 3.57 -0.37 9.02
CA ASN A 169 4.35 0.86 9.26
C ASN A 169 4.10 1.46 10.65
N ARG A 170 3.46 0.71 11.53
CA ARG A 170 3.21 1.16 12.91
C ARG A 170 4.52 1.48 13.60
N VAL A 171 4.59 2.67 14.19
CA VAL A 171 5.72 3.03 15.06
C VAL A 171 5.65 2.15 16.30
N LEU A 172 6.77 1.49 16.61
CA LEU A 172 6.88 0.65 17.80
C LEU A 172 6.63 1.47 19.07
N GLU A 173 5.82 0.95 19.95
CA GLU A 173 5.66 1.50 21.29
C GLU A 173 6.97 1.45 22.08
N ALA A 174 7.11 2.28 23.11
CA ALA A 174 8.33 2.36 23.92
C ALA A 174 8.81 1.00 24.44
N ARG A 175 7.87 0.14 24.84
CA ARG A 175 8.13 -1.24 25.28
C ARG A 175 8.66 -2.12 24.14
N GLU A 176 8.07 -2.03 22.95
CA GLU A 176 8.50 -2.78 21.77
C GLU A 176 9.90 -2.33 21.30
N GLN A 177 10.17 -1.01 21.31
CA GLN A 177 11.49 -0.45 21.04
C GLN A 177 12.55 -0.97 22.03
N ALA A 178 12.17 -1.12 23.29
CA ALA A 178 13.06 -1.67 24.31
C ALA A 178 13.36 -3.16 24.03
N ILE A 179 12.36 -3.96 23.65
CA ILE A 179 12.55 -5.38 23.27
C ILE A 179 13.56 -5.49 22.12
N VAL A 180 13.37 -4.70 21.04
CA VAL A 180 14.28 -4.67 19.89
C VAL A 180 15.69 -4.30 20.33
N SER A 181 15.83 -3.27 21.16
CA SER A 181 17.14 -2.78 21.63
C SER A 181 17.85 -3.83 22.50
N ILE A 182 17.14 -4.47 23.43
CA ILE A 182 17.68 -5.53 24.29
C ILE A 182 18.16 -6.70 23.43
N ALA A 183 17.32 -7.18 22.50
CA ALA A 183 17.68 -8.29 21.63
C ALA A 183 18.89 -7.96 20.73
N ALA A 184 18.93 -6.76 20.14
CA ALA A 184 20.02 -6.32 19.27
C ALA A 184 21.36 -6.21 20.02
N TYR A 185 21.39 -5.59 21.19
CA TYR A 185 22.63 -5.47 22.00
C TYR A 185 23.07 -6.80 22.60
N THR A 186 22.14 -7.68 22.95
CA THR A 186 22.44 -9.05 23.35
C THR A 186 23.12 -9.79 22.20
N GLY A 187 22.54 -9.77 21.01
CA GLY A 187 23.12 -10.43 19.83
C GLY A 187 24.47 -9.89 19.41
N LYS A 188 24.70 -8.61 19.62
CA LYS A 188 26.00 -7.95 19.34
C LYS A 188 27.03 -8.20 20.42
N GLY A 189 26.63 -8.57 21.64
CA GLY A 189 27.49 -8.67 22.82
C GLY A 189 27.93 -7.30 23.36
N ASP A 190 27.15 -6.25 23.14
CA ASP A 190 27.42 -4.88 23.57
C ASP A 190 26.86 -4.63 24.96
N LEU A 191 27.60 -5.05 26.00
CA LEU A 191 27.14 -5.01 27.39
C LEU A 191 26.88 -3.59 27.90
N ALA A 192 27.60 -2.57 27.39
CA ALA A 192 27.44 -1.21 27.84
C ALA A 192 26.06 -0.65 27.42
N HIS A 193 25.69 -0.82 26.14
CA HIS A 193 24.39 -0.41 25.61
C HIS A 193 23.27 -1.34 26.06
N LEU A 194 23.53 -2.64 26.23
CA LEU A 194 22.55 -3.58 26.78
C LEU A 194 22.08 -3.15 28.17
N ARG A 195 22.99 -2.75 29.06
CA ARG A 195 22.62 -2.23 30.36
C ARG A 195 21.65 -1.07 30.30
N GLN A 196 21.89 -0.12 29.38
CA GLN A 196 20.98 1.02 29.17
C GLN A 196 19.64 0.57 28.60
N ALA A 197 19.63 -0.37 27.66
CA ALA A 197 18.40 -0.90 27.08
C ALA A 197 17.55 -1.64 28.11
N LEU A 198 18.17 -2.41 29.05
CA LEU A 198 17.47 -3.07 30.12
C LEU A 198 16.78 -2.07 31.08
N VAL A 199 17.47 -1.00 31.45
CA VAL A 199 16.88 0.07 32.28
C VAL A 199 15.67 0.71 31.57
N LYS A 200 15.84 1.10 30.31
CA LYS A 200 14.73 1.66 29.51
C LYS A 200 13.57 0.68 29.34
N GLY A 201 13.85 -0.61 29.20
CA GLY A 201 12.84 -1.65 29.13
C GLY A 201 11.97 -1.68 30.41
N LEU A 202 12.59 -1.67 31.57
CA LEU A 202 11.88 -1.64 32.86
C LEU A 202 11.10 -0.31 33.03
N GLU A 203 11.69 0.84 32.65
CA GLU A 203 11.03 2.15 32.66
C GLU A 203 9.83 2.22 31.71
N SER A 204 9.84 1.47 30.60
CA SER A 204 8.73 1.37 29.66
C SER A 204 7.62 0.38 30.10
N GLY A 205 7.73 -0.18 31.31
CA GLY A 205 6.75 -1.09 31.90
C GLY A 205 6.97 -2.57 31.60
N MET A 206 8.14 -2.96 31.09
CA MET A 206 8.50 -4.38 31.01
C MET A 206 8.75 -4.94 32.42
N THR A 207 8.29 -6.15 32.64
CA THR A 207 8.64 -6.91 33.84
C THR A 207 10.01 -7.59 33.70
N VAL A 208 10.62 -7.94 34.84
CA VAL A 208 11.88 -8.71 34.84
C VAL A 208 11.71 -10.04 34.08
N ASN A 209 10.56 -10.70 34.24
CA ASN A 209 10.29 -11.94 33.51
C ASN A 209 10.27 -11.74 31.98
N GLU A 210 9.66 -10.68 31.51
CA GLU A 210 9.64 -10.37 30.07
C GLU A 210 11.03 -10.04 29.52
N VAL A 211 11.84 -9.32 30.29
CA VAL A 211 13.24 -9.09 29.95
C VAL A 211 14.00 -10.42 29.85
N ASN A 212 13.81 -11.30 30.81
CA ASN A 212 14.42 -12.64 30.79
C ASN A 212 13.98 -13.46 29.58
N GLU A 213 12.69 -13.39 29.20
CA GLU A 213 12.18 -14.07 28.00
C GLU A 213 12.85 -13.55 26.74
N VAL A 214 13.06 -12.24 26.61
CA VAL A 214 13.79 -11.66 25.46
C VAL A 214 15.22 -12.20 25.37
N LEU A 215 15.92 -12.27 26.51
CA LEU A 215 17.28 -12.80 26.57
C LEU A 215 17.34 -14.30 26.23
N ILE A 216 16.38 -15.09 26.74
CA ILE A 216 16.26 -16.53 26.48
C ILE A 216 15.99 -16.76 24.96
N HIS A 217 15.08 -15.99 24.36
CA HIS A 217 14.81 -16.10 22.93
C HIS A 217 16.02 -15.69 22.11
N ALA A 218 16.77 -14.66 22.52
CA ALA A 218 18.00 -14.25 21.84
C ALA A 218 19.06 -15.38 21.83
N TYR A 219 19.05 -16.26 22.82
CA TYR A 219 19.94 -17.43 22.87
C TYR A 219 19.84 -18.31 21.62
N ALA A 220 18.62 -18.54 21.11
CA ALA A 220 18.39 -19.36 19.93
C ALA A 220 19.08 -18.82 18.65
N TYR A 221 19.32 -17.51 18.59
CA TYR A 221 19.85 -16.83 17.41
C TYR A 221 21.29 -16.36 17.57
N CYS A 222 21.74 -16.02 18.78
CA CYS A 222 23.06 -15.44 19.03
C CYS A 222 24.01 -16.40 19.74
N GLY A 223 23.53 -17.53 20.23
CA GLY A 223 24.28 -18.50 20.99
C GLY A 223 24.45 -18.15 22.48
N PHE A 224 24.72 -19.16 23.29
CA PHE A 224 24.79 -19.11 24.75
C PHE A 224 25.73 -18.03 25.32
N PRO A 225 26.99 -17.85 24.86
CA PRO A 225 27.89 -16.87 25.46
C PRO A 225 27.48 -15.42 25.34
N ARG A 226 26.50 -15.11 24.46
CA ARG A 226 26.04 -13.74 24.22
C ARG A 226 24.70 -13.39 24.84
N SER A 227 23.94 -14.42 25.29
CA SER A 227 22.64 -14.26 25.94
C SER A 227 22.66 -14.36 27.44
N LEU A 228 23.80 -14.71 28.02
CA LEU A 228 24.10 -14.67 29.46
C LEU A 228 24.92 -13.44 29.77
#